data_1fa8d07354a05e43fa3db6af2ca572e2
#
_entry.id   1fa8d07354a05e43fa3db6af2ca572e2
#
_cell.length_a   1.000
_cell.length_b   1.000
_cell.length_c   1.000
_cell.angle_alpha   90.00
_cell.angle_beta   90.00
_cell.angle_gamma   90.00
#
_symmetry.space_group_name_H-M   'P 1'
#
loop_
_entity.id
_entity.type
_entity.pdbx_description
1 polymer ?
#
loop_
_entity_poly.entity_id
_entity_poly.type
_entity_poly.pdbx_seq_one_letter_code
_entity_poly.pdbx_strand_id
1 'polypeptide(L)' 'MGMKITMKEFEEFEKQFLFDKINNPYYRLGQAFLNTFSEIGLNMERDGDLGAQQARRLWECDNRKQVLELVDWYIDK' A
#
# COMPACT_ATOMS: atom_id res chain seq x y z
N MET A 1 7.99 11.95 13.35
CA MET A 1 6.65 11.42 13.26
C MET A 1 6.61 10.28 12.30
N GLY A 2 6.16 9.14 12.76
CA GLY A 2 6.15 7.95 11.96
C GLY A 2 5.02 7.94 10.95
N MET A 3 5.34 7.74 9.70
CA MET A 3 4.35 7.42 8.68
C MET A 3 4.12 5.93 8.63
N LYS A 4 4.17 5.31 9.81
CA LYS A 4 4.00 3.86 9.90
C LYS A 4 2.57 3.53 10.30
N ILE A 5 2.10 2.42 9.77
CA ILE A 5 0.81 1.86 10.16
C ILE A 5 1.06 0.55 10.90
N THR A 6 0.11 0.14 11.74
CA THR A 6 0.21 -1.15 12.41
C THR A 6 -0.24 -2.28 11.48
N MET A 7 0.16 -3.49 11.78
CA MET A 7 -0.31 -4.66 11.03
C MET A 7 -1.83 -4.79 11.14
N LYS A 8 -2.40 -4.42 12.30
CA LYS A 8 -3.84 -4.41 12.49
C LYS A 8 -4.53 -3.44 11.51
N GLU A 9 -3.96 -2.25 11.35
CA GLU A 9 -4.49 -1.29 10.40
C GLU A 9 -4.42 -1.81 8.97
N PHE A 10 -3.33 -2.49 8.63
CA PHE A 10 -3.20 -3.11 7.32
C PHE A 10 -4.25 -4.19 7.10
N GLU A 11 -4.50 -5.03 8.11
CA GLU A 11 -5.49 -6.09 8.01
C GLU A 11 -6.91 -5.52 7.85
N GLU A 12 -7.24 -4.45 8.56
CA GLU A 12 -8.53 -3.78 8.42
C GLU A 12 -8.68 -3.18 7.02
N PHE A 13 -7.63 -2.56 6.52
CA PHE A 13 -7.59 -2.06 5.16
C PHE A 13 -7.81 -3.19 4.15
N GLU A 14 -7.17 -4.31 4.36
CA GLU A 14 -7.28 -5.46 3.47
C GLU A 14 -8.71 -5.99 3.39
N LYS A 15 -9.40 -6.04 4.52
CA LYS A 15 -10.81 -6.43 4.56
C LYS A 15 -11.69 -5.50 3.74
N GLN A 16 -11.46 -4.20 3.89
CA GLN A 16 -12.21 -3.21 3.11
C GLN A 16 -11.92 -3.33 1.63
N PHE A 17 -10.65 -3.58 1.28
CA PHE A 17 -10.25 -3.80 -0.09
C PHE A 17 -10.98 -4.99 -0.72
N LEU A 18 -11.12 -6.09 0.01
CA LEU A 18 -11.82 -7.27 -0.51
C LEU A 18 -13.27 -6.97 -0.84
N PHE A 19 -13.92 -6.14 -0.02
CA PHE A 19 -15.26 -5.65 -0.30
C PHE A 19 -15.30 -4.81 -1.57
N ASP A 20 -14.39 -3.89 -1.69
CA ASP A 20 -14.34 -2.98 -2.84
C ASP A 20 -14.07 -3.75 -4.13
N LYS A 21 -13.27 -4.79 -4.05
CA LYS A 21 -12.91 -5.61 -5.22
C LYS A 21 -14.10 -6.39 -5.78
N ILE A 22 -15.07 -6.72 -4.96
CA ILE A 22 -16.28 -7.40 -5.43
C ILE A 22 -17.01 -6.54 -6.47
N ASN A 23 -17.05 -5.23 -6.26
CA ASN A 23 -17.69 -4.30 -7.17
C ASN A 23 -16.75 -3.78 -8.25
N ASN A 24 -15.45 -3.96 -8.08
CA ASN A 24 -14.45 -3.48 -9.02
C ASN A 24 -13.31 -4.49 -9.13
N PRO A 25 -13.49 -5.53 -9.96
CA PRO A 25 -12.51 -6.63 -10.05
C PRO A 25 -11.13 -6.22 -10.54
N TYR A 26 -11.01 -5.05 -11.16
CA TYR A 26 -9.72 -4.54 -11.62
C TYR A 26 -8.97 -3.74 -10.57
N TYR A 27 -9.57 -3.53 -9.41
CA TYR A 27 -8.95 -2.80 -8.32
C TYR A 27 -7.82 -3.63 -7.72
N ARG A 28 -6.61 -3.08 -7.69
CA ARG A 28 -5.43 -3.80 -7.21
C ARG A 28 -5.14 -3.44 -5.76
N LEU A 29 -4.58 -4.41 -5.01
CA LEU A 29 -4.28 -4.22 -3.60
C LEU A 29 -3.31 -3.06 -3.38
N GLY A 30 -2.25 -2.97 -4.18
CA GLY A 30 -1.28 -1.88 -4.08
C GLY A 30 -1.89 -0.53 -4.39
N GLN A 31 -2.76 -0.48 -5.39
CA GLN A 31 -3.48 0.73 -5.75
C GLN A 31 -4.36 1.19 -4.58
N ALA A 32 -5.10 0.26 -3.99
CA ALA A 32 -5.94 0.54 -2.83
C ALA A 32 -5.11 1.03 -1.64
N PHE A 33 -3.94 0.42 -1.43
CA PHE A 33 -3.03 0.81 -0.36
C PHE A 33 -2.61 2.27 -0.50
N LEU A 34 -2.16 2.66 -1.69
CA LEU A 34 -1.73 4.02 -1.95
C LEU A 34 -2.87 5.03 -1.83
N ASN A 35 -4.08 4.64 -2.22
CA ASN A 35 -5.24 5.51 -2.09
C ASN A 35 -5.67 5.68 -0.63
N THR A 36 -5.58 4.61 0.16
CA THR A 36 -5.97 4.63 1.57
C THR A 36 -4.91 5.31 2.44
N PHE A 37 -3.65 5.00 2.20
CA PHE A 37 -2.51 5.54 2.95
C PHE A 37 -1.71 6.50 2.06
N SER A 38 -2.37 7.54 1.60
CA SER A 38 -1.79 8.49 0.64
C SER A 38 -0.52 9.16 1.16
N GLU A 39 -0.42 9.37 2.47
CA GLU A 39 0.78 9.97 3.06
C GLU A 39 2.01 9.09 2.86
N ILE A 40 1.83 7.77 2.93
CA ILE A 40 2.93 6.83 2.67
C ILE A 40 3.37 6.95 1.22
N GLY A 41 2.42 7.00 0.29
CA GLY A 41 2.71 7.18 -1.12
C GLY A 41 3.49 8.45 -1.41
N LEU A 42 3.08 9.56 -0.80
CA LEU A 42 3.77 10.84 -0.94
C LEU A 42 5.19 10.75 -0.37
N ASN A 43 5.37 10.08 0.77
CA ASN A 43 6.68 9.92 1.37
C ASN A 43 7.60 9.07 0.49
N MET A 44 7.08 8.03 -0.13
CA MET A 44 7.84 7.22 -1.08
C MET A 44 8.34 8.06 -2.26
N GLU A 45 7.48 8.90 -2.80
CA GLU A 45 7.85 9.79 -3.90
C GLU A 45 8.93 10.80 -3.50
N ARG A 46 8.91 11.26 -2.25
CA ARG A 46 9.92 12.19 -1.73
C ARG A 46 11.29 11.55 -1.53
N ASP A 47 11.35 10.23 -1.42
CA ASP A 47 12.62 9.52 -1.25
C ASP A 47 13.44 9.42 -2.54
N GLY A 48 13.03 10.11 -3.59
CA GLY A 48 13.76 10.19 -4.83
C GLY A 48 13.35 9.11 -5.83
N ASP A 49 14.22 8.82 -6.77
CA ASP A 49 13.90 7.92 -7.88
C ASP A 49 13.57 6.50 -7.43
N LEU A 50 14.29 5.98 -6.43
CA LEU A 50 14.02 4.63 -5.93
C LEU A 50 12.65 4.55 -5.27
N GLY A 51 12.30 5.56 -4.46
CA GLY A 51 10.99 5.61 -3.83
C GLY A 51 9.87 5.72 -4.84
N ALA A 52 10.06 6.55 -5.87
CA ALA A 52 9.08 6.70 -6.93
C ALA A 52 8.88 5.39 -7.71
N GLN A 53 9.97 4.66 -7.95
CA GLN A 53 9.88 3.36 -8.62
C GLN A 53 9.13 2.34 -7.76
N GLN A 54 9.39 2.34 -6.45
CA GLN A 54 8.69 1.45 -5.53
C GLN A 54 7.20 1.76 -5.48
N ALA A 55 6.85 3.04 -5.46
CA ALA A 55 5.45 3.46 -5.48
C ALA A 55 4.76 2.99 -6.75
N ARG A 56 5.43 3.09 -7.88
CA ARG A 56 4.90 2.63 -9.16
C ARG A 56 4.70 1.12 -9.18
N ARG A 57 5.67 0.37 -8.65
CA ARG A 57 5.54 -1.09 -8.52
C ARG A 57 4.38 -1.45 -7.60
N LEU A 58 4.27 -0.74 -6.50
CA LEU A 58 3.19 -0.96 -5.54
C LEU A 58 1.83 -0.73 -6.19
N TRP A 59 1.70 0.33 -6.98
CA TRP A 59 0.46 0.64 -7.68
C TRP A 59 -0.01 -0.53 -8.56
N GLU A 60 0.93 -1.26 -9.15
CA GLU A 60 0.63 -2.37 -10.03
C GLU A 60 0.49 -3.71 -9.31
N CYS A 61 0.86 -3.78 -8.03
CA CYS A 61 0.81 -5.02 -7.26
C CYS A 61 -0.61 -5.40 -6.89
N ASP A 62 -0.94 -6.68 -7.05
CA ASP A 62 -2.22 -7.24 -6.63
C ASP A 62 -2.01 -8.46 -5.74
N ASN A 63 -0.87 -8.58 -5.11
CA ASN A 63 -0.48 -9.71 -4.28
C ASN A 63 -0.10 -9.21 -2.89
N ARG A 64 -0.75 -9.75 -1.86
CA ARG A 64 -0.56 -9.35 -0.47
C ARG A 64 0.92 -9.43 -0.05
N LYS A 65 1.57 -10.52 -0.40
CA LYS A 65 2.98 -10.74 -0.03
C LYS A 65 3.88 -9.68 -0.65
N GLN A 66 3.69 -9.38 -1.93
CA GLN A 66 4.48 -8.37 -2.62
C GLN A 66 4.23 -6.97 -2.06
N VAL A 67 2.98 -6.66 -1.76
CA VAL A 67 2.64 -5.36 -1.16
C VAL A 67 3.34 -5.23 0.20
N LEU A 68 3.27 -6.26 1.03
CA LEU A 68 3.92 -6.23 2.34
C LEU A 68 5.44 -6.08 2.23
N GLU A 69 6.06 -6.73 1.24
CA GLU A 69 7.50 -6.58 1.01
C GLU A 69 7.85 -5.14 0.61
N LEU A 70 7.05 -4.54 -0.25
CA LEU A 70 7.31 -3.17 -0.72
C LEU A 70 7.07 -2.12 0.37
N VAL A 71 6.15 -2.37 1.28
CA VAL A 71 5.81 -1.42 2.34
C VAL A 71 6.32 -1.83 3.71
N ASP A 72 7.21 -2.81 3.79
CA ASP A 72 7.71 -3.34 5.05
C ASP A 72 8.26 -2.25 5.97
N TRP A 73 8.96 -1.28 5.40
CA TRP A 73 9.51 -0.15 6.14
C TRP A 73 8.42 0.66 6.85
N TYR A 74 7.22 0.68 6.30
CA TYR A 74 6.10 1.48 6.81
C TYR A 74 5.16 0.70 7.70
N ILE A 75 5.44 -0.58 7.96
CA ILE A 75 4.64 -1.41 8.87
C ILE A 75 5.34 -1.47 10.22
N ASP A 76 4.62 -1.04 11.25
CA ASP A 76 5.10 -1.11 12.63
C ASP A 76 4.74 -2.49 13.18
N LYS A 77 5.75 -3.31 13.37
CA LYS A 77 5.56 -4.70 13.81
C LYS A 77 5.68 -4.84 15.31
#